data_3f709f0f9ec2c7133f7230eba927ac73
#
_entry.id   3f709f0f9ec2c7133f7230eba927ac73
#
_cell.length_a   1.000
_cell.length_b   1.000
_cell.length_c   1.000
_cell.angle_alpha   90.00
_cell.angle_beta   90.00
_cell.angle_gamma   90.00
#
_symmetry.space_group_name_H-M   'P 1'
#
loop_
_entity.id
_entity.type
_entity.pdbx_description
1 polymer ?
#
loop_
_entity_poly.entity_id
_entity_poly.type
_entity_poly.pdbx_seq_one_letter_code
_entity_poly.pdbx_strand_id
1 'polypeptide(L)'
;MYRIFYYDCEPIDKTVYNPLTQKNFNFAKSPTILWMNNFLNNLKQRRKVALRMGFFTDEEMNYVFSVETVKKLCKKSITIDDIQESNLVLNMRQKGVDMKIGLDIASLAYKKLVDQIVLISGDSDFVPAAKLARIEFIDFIVDSLGMKINDNLTEHIDGLRTYYKVNINSDSDDEISWQKANNFIYLVLSELI
;
A
#
# COMPACT_ATOMS: atom_id res chain seq x y z
N MET A 1 23.28 -0.44 6.51
CA MET A 1 21.81 -0.71 6.50
C MET A 1 21.44 -1.53 7.72
N TYR A 2 20.62 -0.97 8.60
CA TYR A 2 20.21 -1.62 9.85
C TYR A 2 19.16 -2.70 9.60
N ARG A 3 17.99 -2.34 9.04
CA ARG A 3 16.86 -3.25 8.81
C ARG A 3 15.94 -2.72 7.72
N ILE A 4 15.23 -3.63 7.06
CA ILE A 4 14.12 -3.34 6.15
C ILE A 4 12.82 -3.74 6.88
N PHE A 5 11.88 -2.85 6.98
CA PHE A 5 10.52 -3.15 7.38
C PHE A 5 9.63 -3.14 6.13
N TYR A 6 8.91 -4.21 5.93
CA TYR A 6 7.93 -4.34 4.87
C TYR A 6 6.55 -4.29 5.49
N TYR A 7 5.74 -3.36 5.02
CA TYR A 7 4.39 -3.13 5.53
C TYR A 7 3.37 -3.47 4.47
N ASP A 8 2.40 -4.29 4.82
CA ASP A 8 1.30 -4.72 3.97
C ASP A 8 0.18 -5.31 4.83
N CYS A 9 -0.90 -5.76 4.19
CA CYS A 9 -1.91 -6.60 4.81
C CYS A 9 -1.69 -8.07 4.43
N GLU A 10 -2.10 -8.97 5.32
CA GLU A 10 -2.08 -10.39 4.98
C GLU A 10 -3.01 -10.65 3.78
N PRO A 11 -2.60 -11.51 2.84
CA PRO A 11 -3.43 -11.86 1.69
C PRO A 11 -4.80 -12.38 2.12
N ILE A 12 -5.82 -12.01 1.36
CA ILE A 12 -7.20 -12.36 1.68
C ILE A 12 -7.41 -13.87 1.53
N ASP A 13 -7.78 -14.53 2.63
CA ASP A 13 -8.18 -15.95 2.66
C ASP A 13 -9.69 -16.05 2.91
N LYS A 14 -10.49 -15.56 1.94
CA LYS A 14 -11.95 -15.51 2.08
C LYS A 14 -12.68 -15.83 0.78
N THR A 15 -13.91 -16.26 0.96
CA THR A 15 -14.88 -16.40 -0.10
C THR A 15 -15.88 -15.26 -0.03
N VAL A 16 -16.03 -14.51 -1.12
CA VAL A 16 -16.95 -13.37 -1.22
C VAL A 16 -18.01 -13.67 -2.28
N TYR A 17 -19.25 -13.39 -1.94
CA TYR A 17 -20.37 -13.54 -2.85
C TYR A 17 -20.44 -12.36 -3.83
N ASN A 18 -20.46 -12.65 -5.13
CA ASN A 18 -20.68 -11.65 -6.17
C ASN A 18 -22.19 -11.59 -6.48
N PRO A 19 -22.86 -10.46 -6.18
CA PRO A 19 -24.31 -10.35 -6.33
C PRO A 19 -24.77 -10.35 -7.81
N LEU A 20 -23.92 -9.96 -8.74
CA LEU A 20 -24.25 -9.92 -10.16
C LEU A 20 -24.21 -11.31 -10.78
N THR A 21 -23.14 -12.06 -10.55
CA THR A 21 -22.98 -13.42 -11.10
C THR A 21 -23.65 -14.48 -10.25
N GLN A 22 -24.11 -14.13 -9.05
CA GLN A 22 -24.69 -15.04 -8.05
C GLN A 22 -23.74 -16.20 -7.68
N LYS A 23 -22.42 -15.95 -7.76
CA LYS A 23 -21.39 -16.94 -7.47
C LYS A 23 -20.51 -16.49 -6.33
N ASN A 24 -20.01 -17.47 -5.62
CA ASN A 24 -18.97 -17.27 -4.61
C ASN A 24 -17.60 -17.31 -5.28
N PHE A 25 -16.77 -16.29 -5.01
CA PHE A 25 -15.38 -16.24 -5.45
C PHE A 25 -14.45 -16.48 -4.24
N ASN A 26 -13.64 -17.52 -4.32
CA ASN A 26 -12.66 -17.84 -3.29
C ASN A 26 -11.32 -17.15 -3.63
N PHE A 27 -11.01 -16.07 -2.92
CA PHE A 27 -9.80 -15.29 -3.12
C PHE A 27 -8.52 -16.07 -2.81
N ALA A 28 -8.54 -16.98 -1.84
CA ALA A 28 -7.37 -17.79 -1.48
C ALA A 28 -6.80 -18.58 -2.65
N LYS A 29 -7.64 -18.93 -3.62
CA LYS A 29 -7.26 -19.69 -4.81
C LYS A 29 -6.84 -18.81 -5.99
N SER A 30 -6.90 -17.49 -5.87
CA SER A 30 -6.51 -16.60 -6.96
C SER A 30 -5.00 -16.65 -7.19
N PRO A 31 -4.52 -16.57 -8.44
CA PRO A 31 -3.09 -16.56 -8.75
C PRO A 31 -2.34 -15.44 -8.02
N THR A 32 -2.98 -14.27 -7.89
CA THR A 32 -2.41 -13.11 -7.18
C THR A 32 -2.16 -13.41 -5.70
N ILE A 33 -3.12 -14.03 -5.02
CA ILE A 33 -2.97 -14.38 -3.59
C ILE A 33 -1.93 -15.48 -3.40
N LEU A 34 -1.89 -16.47 -4.26
CA LEU A 34 -0.87 -17.53 -4.23
C LEU A 34 0.54 -16.94 -4.43
N TRP A 35 0.69 -16.03 -5.39
CA TRP A 35 1.95 -15.32 -5.62
C TRP A 35 2.35 -14.50 -4.39
N MET A 36 1.42 -13.73 -3.81
CA MET A 36 1.68 -12.88 -2.64
C MET A 36 2.11 -13.72 -1.43
N ASN A 37 1.46 -14.85 -1.18
CA ASN A 37 1.85 -15.77 -0.11
C ASN A 37 3.28 -16.28 -0.31
N ASN A 38 3.65 -16.68 -1.53
CA ASN A 38 5.01 -17.10 -1.85
C ASN A 38 6.01 -15.96 -1.67
N PHE A 39 5.67 -14.76 -2.11
CA PHE A 39 6.51 -13.57 -1.94
C PHE A 39 6.76 -13.27 -0.44
N LEU A 40 5.71 -13.21 0.38
CA LEU A 40 5.82 -12.96 1.81
C LEU A 40 6.64 -14.07 2.52
N ASN A 41 6.46 -15.33 2.13
CA ASN A 41 7.24 -16.43 2.67
C ASN A 41 8.73 -16.30 2.31
N ASN A 42 9.04 -15.86 1.11
CA ASN A 42 10.42 -15.58 0.70
C ASN A 42 11.02 -14.40 1.48
N LEU A 43 10.23 -13.33 1.72
CA LEU A 43 10.68 -12.19 2.52
C LEU A 43 10.96 -12.57 3.98
N LYS A 44 10.13 -13.43 4.59
CA LYS A 44 10.34 -13.94 5.97
C LYS A 44 11.70 -14.61 6.15
N GLN A 45 12.26 -15.19 5.09
CA GLN A 45 13.56 -15.88 5.12
C GLN A 45 14.74 -14.93 4.90
N ARG A 46 14.51 -13.67 4.50
CA ARG A 46 15.58 -12.72 4.22
C ARG A 46 16.14 -12.12 5.50
N ARG A 47 17.48 -12.13 5.60
CA ARG A 47 18.17 -11.48 6.72
C ARG A 47 17.88 -9.97 6.74
N LYS A 48 17.66 -9.42 7.93
CA LYS A 48 17.38 -8.00 8.16
C LYS A 48 16.03 -7.50 7.59
N VAL A 49 15.16 -8.37 7.17
CA VAL A 49 13.79 -8.04 6.79
C VAL A 49 12.83 -8.37 7.93
N ALA A 50 11.92 -7.49 8.21
CA ALA A 50 10.85 -7.70 9.18
C ALA A 50 9.50 -7.32 8.56
N LEU A 51 8.55 -8.25 8.58
CA LEU A 51 7.20 -8.00 8.12
C LEU A 51 6.37 -7.32 9.21
N ARG A 52 5.58 -6.33 8.83
CA ARG A 52 4.69 -5.52 9.66
C ARG A 52 3.28 -5.56 9.08
N MET A 53 2.61 -6.71 9.23
CA MET A 53 1.34 -6.94 8.56
C MET A 53 0.18 -6.25 9.27
N GLY A 54 -0.61 -5.47 8.52
CA GLY A 54 -1.94 -5.03 8.87
C GLY A 54 -2.98 -6.11 8.60
N PHE A 55 -4.24 -5.74 8.53
CA PHE A 55 -5.34 -6.67 8.27
C PHE A 55 -6.43 -5.99 7.45
N PHE A 56 -7.23 -6.80 6.76
CA PHE A 56 -8.47 -6.35 6.12
C PHE A 56 -9.64 -6.48 7.10
N THR A 57 -10.53 -5.49 7.12
CA THR A 57 -11.76 -5.59 7.92
C THR A 57 -12.75 -6.53 7.26
N ASP A 58 -13.25 -7.48 8.04
CA ASP A 58 -14.19 -8.51 7.59
C ASP A 58 -15.57 -7.97 7.26
N GLU A 59 -16.01 -6.99 8.04
CA GLU A 59 -17.37 -6.44 8.00
C GLU A 59 -17.65 -5.62 6.72
N GLU A 60 -16.60 -5.16 6.04
CA GLU A 60 -16.73 -4.27 4.90
C GLU A 60 -16.44 -4.96 3.55
N MET A 61 -16.13 -6.27 3.56
CA MET A 61 -15.75 -6.98 2.34
C MET A 61 -16.99 -7.37 1.52
N ASN A 62 -17.40 -6.49 0.63
CA ASN A 62 -18.54 -6.67 -0.25
C ASN A 62 -18.31 -6.01 -1.62
N TYR A 63 -19.11 -6.39 -2.61
CA TYR A 63 -19.09 -5.72 -3.90
C TYR A 63 -19.94 -4.44 -3.83
N VAL A 64 -19.39 -3.35 -4.36
CA VAL A 64 -20.05 -2.05 -4.50
C VAL A 64 -19.91 -1.54 -5.92
N PHE A 65 -20.77 -0.63 -6.35
CA PHE A 65 -20.59 0.04 -7.64
C PHE A 65 -19.34 0.93 -7.63
N SER A 66 -18.58 0.94 -8.72
CA SER A 66 -17.51 1.90 -8.89
C SER A 66 -18.07 3.33 -8.91
N VAL A 67 -17.25 4.31 -8.51
CA VAL A 67 -17.65 5.73 -8.54
C VAL A 67 -18.08 6.16 -9.92
N GLU A 68 -17.43 5.63 -10.96
CA GLU A 68 -17.79 5.93 -12.34
C GLU A 68 -19.17 5.35 -12.71
N THR A 69 -19.45 4.12 -12.29
CA THR A 69 -20.77 3.49 -12.48
C THR A 69 -21.86 4.30 -11.81
N VAL A 70 -21.65 4.73 -10.56
CA VAL A 70 -22.61 5.58 -9.85
C VAL A 70 -22.86 6.89 -10.63
N LYS A 71 -21.80 7.54 -11.15
CA LYS A 71 -21.94 8.74 -11.97
C LYS A 71 -22.75 8.49 -13.25
N LYS A 72 -22.54 7.36 -13.92
CA LYS A 72 -23.29 6.99 -15.15
C LYS A 72 -24.77 6.73 -14.83
N LEU A 73 -25.07 6.00 -13.74
CA LEU A 73 -26.44 5.77 -13.27
C LEU A 73 -27.16 7.08 -12.92
N CYS A 74 -26.51 7.97 -12.15
CA CYS A 74 -27.09 9.27 -11.79
C CYS A 74 -27.35 10.17 -13.01
N LYS A 75 -26.51 10.10 -14.03
CA LYS A 75 -26.70 10.82 -15.31
C LYS A 75 -27.72 10.14 -16.24
N LYS A 76 -28.26 8.97 -15.84
CA LYS A 76 -29.17 8.16 -16.67
C LYS A 76 -28.56 7.75 -18.02
N SER A 77 -27.23 7.66 -18.11
CA SER A 77 -26.52 7.18 -19.30
C SER A 77 -26.44 5.66 -19.38
N ILE A 78 -26.64 4.98 -18.26
CA ILE A 78 -26.85 3.53 -18.13
C ILE A 78 -28.00 3.26 -17.16
N THR A 79 -28.60 2.07 -17.25
CA THR A 79 -29.62 1.57 -16.35
C THR A 79 -29.07 0.41 -15.49
N ILE A 80 -29.87 -0.08 -14.57
CA ILE A 80 -29.51 -1.26 -13.76
C ILE A 80 -29.30 -2.50 -14.63
N ASP A 81 -30.08 -2.62 -15.72
CA ASP A 81 -30.01 -3.76 -16.64
C ASP A 81 -28.71 -3.80 -17.47
N ASP A 82 -28.01 -2.64 -17.57
CA ASP A 82 -26.74 -2.51 -18.30
C ASP A 82 -25.52 -2.84 -17.42
N ILE A 83 -25.72 -3.19 -16.14
CA ILE A 83 -24.63 -3.44 -15.18
C ILE A 83 -23.87 -4.73 -15.52
N GLN A 84 -22.56 -4.61 -15.63
CA GLN A 84 -21.63 -5.71 -15.86
C GLN A 84 -20.67 -5.89 -14.68
N GLU A 85 -19.92 -6.98 -14.65
CA GLU A 85 -18.92 -7.25 -13.58
C GLU A 85 -17.89 -6.11 -13.45
N SER A 86 -17.47 -5.50 -14.55
CA SER A 86 -16.55 -4.35 -14.58
C SER A 86 -17.10 -3.10 -13.88
N ASN A 87 -18.42 -3.03 -13.65
CA ASN A 87 -19.07 -1.95 -12.93
C ASN A 87 -19.02 -2.11 -11.41
N LEU A 88 -18.64 -3.29 -10.94
CA LEU A 88 -18.50 -3.63 -9.53
C LEU A 88 -17.03 -3.65 -9.13
N VAL A 89 -16.75 -3.10 -7.96
CA VAL A 89 -15.44 -3.20 -7.31
C VAL A 89 -15.61 -3.88 -5.95
N LEU A 90 -14.62 -4.68 -5.58
CA LEU A 90 -14.59 -5.25 -4.24
C LEU A 90 -14.19 -4.15 -3.26
N ASN A 91 -15.11 -3.80 -2.37
CA ASN A 91 -14.81 -2.90 -1.27
C ASN A 91 -14.00 -3.65 -0.23
N MET A 92 -12.79 -3.18 0.02
CA MET A 92 -11.86 -3.74 1.00
C MET A 92 -11.13 -2.58 1.67
N ARG A 93 -11.05 -2.61 2.98
CA ARG A 93 -10.31 -1.60 3.72
C ARG A 93 -9.16 -2.23 4.47
N GLN A 94 -7.96 -1.77 4.16
CA GLN A 94 -6.77 -2.08 4.93
C GLN A 94 -6.77 -1.27 6.24
N LYS A 95 -6.37 -1.91 7.34
CA LYS A 95 -6.22 -1.24 8.63
C LYS A 95 -4.90 -1.58 9.30
N GLY A 96 -4.40 -0.60 10.03
CA GLY A 96 -3.25 -0.75 10.91
C GLY A 96 -1.88 -0.63 10.24
N VAL A 97 -1.78 -0.51 8.92
CA VAL A 97 -0.50 -0.37 8.20
C VAL A 97 0.14 0.97 8.54
N ASP A 98 -0.54 2.07 8.26
CA ASP A 98 -0.01 3.43 8.44
C ASP A 98 0.31 3.72 9.89
N MET A 99 -0.56 3.27 10.80
CA MET A 99 -0.30 3.40 12.23
C MET A 99 0.97 2.65 12.66
N LYS A 100 1.23 1.45 12.13
CA LYS A 100 2.45 0.69 12.44
C LYS A 100 3.70 1.38 11.94
N ILE A 101 3.64 1.97 10.75
CA ILE A 101 4.75 2.77 10.20
C ILE A 101 5.03 3.96 11.12
N GLY A 102 4.02 4.73 11.46
CA GLY A 102 4.16 5.88 12.37
C GLY A 102 4.75 5.49 13.72
N LEU A 103 4.28 4.38 14.33
CA LEU A 103 4.79 3.87 15.59
C LEU A 103 6.23 3.36 15.49
N ASP A 104 6.58 2.65 14.42
CA ASP A 104 7.94 2.15 14.23
C ASP A 104 8.90 3.32 14.00
N ILE A 105 8.54 4.32 13.19
CA ILE A 105 9.33 5.56 13.00
C ILE A 105 9.53 6.27 14.35
N ALA A 106 8.45 6.49 15.10
CA ALA A 106 8.51 7.14 16.40
C ALA A 106 9.42 6.37 17.38
N SER A 107 9.27 5.05 17.44
CA SER A 107 10.08 4.21 18.32
C SER A 107 11.56 4.25 17.98
N LEU A 108 11.89 4.23 16.69
CA LEU A 108 13.27 4.31 16.20
C LEU A 108 13.89 5.67 16.49
N ALA A 109 13.11 6.74 16.28
CA ALA A 109 13.52 8.11 16.53
C ALA A 109 13.80 8.36 18.02
N TYR A 110 12.84 8.11 18.88
CA TYR A 110 13.01 8.34 20.32
C TYR A 110 14.10 7.49 20.97
N LYS A 111 14.31 6.27 20.47
CA LYS A 111 15.37 5.39 20.97
C LYS A 111 16.72 5.64 20.33
N LYS A 112 16.80 6.56 19.37
CA LYS A 112 18.02 6.91 18.61
C LYS A 112 18.73 5.66 18.06
N LEU A 113 17.94 4.75 17.46
CA LEU A 113 18.45 3.49 16.96
C LEU A 113 18.98 3.58 15.52
N VAL A 114 18.71 4.69 14.85
CA VAL A 114 19.09 4.92 13.44
C VAL A 114 19.39 6.41 13.25
N ASP A 115 20.24 6.70 12.29
CA ASP A 115 20.61 8.06 11.89
C ASP A 115 19.84 8.52 10.66
N GLN A 116 19.35 7.55 9.86
CA GLN A 116 18.60 7.83 8.65
C GLN A 116 17.44 6.84 8.50
N ILE A 117 16.32 7.37 8.05
CA ILE A 117 15.13 6.61 7.63
C ILE A 117 14.90 6.87 6.15
N VAL A 118 14.73 5.81 5.37
CA VAL A 118 14.30 5.89 3.97
C VAL A 118 12.89 5.30 3.88
N LEU A 119 11.91 6.15 3.62
CA LEU A 119 10.53 5.74 3.39
C LEU A 119 10.28 5.57 1.88
N ILE A 120 9.85 4.39 1.47
CA ILE A 120 9.41 4.14 0.10
C ILE A 120 7.89 4.27 0.07
N SER A 121 7.42 5.48 -0.16
CA SER A 121 5.99 5.85 -0.31
C SER A 121 5.89 7.29 -0.79
N GLY A 122 4.76 7.63 -1.42
CA GLY A 122 4.43 9.01 -1.79
C GLY A 122 3.27 9.60 -0.99
N ASP A 123 2.80 8.91 0.05
CA ASP A 123 1.60 9.28 0.80
C ASP A 123 1.87 10.41 1.80
N SER A 124 1.00 11.41 1.79
CA SER A 124 1.04 12.56 2.71
C SER A 124 0.67 12.21 4.15
N ASP A 125 0.07 11.05 4.39
CA ASP A 125 -0.30 10.60 5.74
C ASP A 125 0.94 10.38 6.63
N PHE A 126 2.14 10.28 6.03
CA PHE A 126 3.41 10.15 6.75
C PHE A 126 4.07 11.47 7.15
N VAL A 127 3.50 12.63 6.82
CA VAL A 127 4.01 13.96 7.23
C VAL A 127 4.22 14.06 8.75
N PRO A 128 3.31 13.61 9.63
CA PRO A 128 3.55 13.66 11.07
C PRO A 128 4.75 12.82 11.50
N ALA A 129 4.97 11.66 10.89
CA ALA A 129 6.10 10.79 11.20
C ALA A 129 7.42 11.38 10.70
N ALA A 130 7.44 11.99 9.51
CA ALA A 130 8.59 12.69 8.97
C ALA A 130 9.00 13.87 9.88
N LYS A 131 8.03 14.69 10.29
CA LYS A 131 8.28 15.80 11.25
C LYS A 131 8.90 15.31 12.55
N LEU A 132 8.35 14.21 13.09
CA LEU A 132 8.87 13.63 14.33
C LEU A 132 10.34 13.18 14.18
N ALA A 133 10.63 12.42 13.12
CA ALA A 133 11.99 11.94 12.86
C ALA A 133 12.99 13.11 12.76
N ARG A 134 12.63 14.18 12.05
CA ARG A 134 13.49 15.38 11.91
C ARG A 134 13.68 16.14 13.22
N ILE A 135 12.67 16.23 14.08
CA ILE A 135 12.79 16.83 15.43
C ILE A 135 13.81 16.04 16.26
N GLU A 136 13.87 14.73 16.08
CA GLU A 136 14.84 13.86 16.77
C GLU A 136 16.20 13.78 16.04
N PHE A 137 16.45 14.65 15.06
CA PHE A 137 17.69 14.76 14.28
C PHE A 137 17.99 13.51 13.43
N ILE A 138 16.97 12.84 12.93
CA ILE A 138 17.08 11.72 11.98
C ILE A 138 16.89 12.25 10.57
N ASP A 139 17.80 11.91 9.68
CA ASP A 139 17.72 12.21 8.25
C ASP A 139 16.57 11.42 7.61
N PHE A 140 15.52 12.12 7.14
CA PHE A 140 14.32 11.51 6.61
C PHE A 140 14.25 11.64 5.10
N ILE A 141 14.51 10.54 4.42
CA ILE A 141 14.54 10.44 2.96
C ILE A 141 13.28 9.74 2.46
N VAL A 142 12.74 10.24 1.36
CA VAL A 142 11.65 9.55 0.63
C VAL A 142 12.16 9.04 -0.70
N ASP A 143 11.83 7.80 -1.03
CA ASP A 143 11.93 7.24 -2.38
C ASP A 143 10.53 7.01 -2.92
N SER A 144 10.13 7.80 -3.90
CA SER A 144 8.81 7.71 -4.52
C SER A 144 8.73 6.68 -5.65
N LEU A 145 9.80 5.94 -5.92
CA LEU A 145 9.93 5.05 -7.07
C LEU A 145 9.63 5.75 -8.42
N GLY A 146 9.83 7.07 -8.47
CA GLY A 146 9.57 7.91 -9.66
C GLY A 146 8.13 8.40 -9.78
N MET A 147 7.27 8.11 -8.81
CA MET A 147 5.91 8.67 -8.76
C MET A 147 5.92 10.10 -8.21
N LYS A 148 4.89 10.86 -8.57
CA LYS A 148 4.69 12.21 -8.01
C LYS A 148 4.32 12.08 -6.54
N ILE A 149 5.04 12.80 -5.68
CA ILE A 149 4.73 12.92 -4.25
C ILE A 149 3.91 14.19 -3.98
N ASN A 150 3.22 14.20 -2.84
CA ASN A 150 2.46 15.35 -2.39
C ASN A 150 3.40 16.46 -1.91
N ASP A 151 3.09 17.71 -2.26
CA ASP A 151 3.89 18.88 -1.88
C ASP A 151 4.04 19.00 -0.36
N ASN A 152 2.99 18.67 0.40
CA ASN A 152 3.05 18.66 1.87
C ASN A 152 4.12 17.69 2.42
N LEU A 153 4.31 16.53 1.78
CA LEU A 153 5.35 15.60 2.22
C LEU A 153 6.74 16.13 1.84
N THR A 154 6.87 16.74 0.65
CA THR A 154 8.12 17.31 0.17
C THR A 154 8.69 18.37 1.09
N GLU A 155 7.85 19.18 1.74
CA GLU A 155 8.26 20.22 2.70
C GLU A 155 8.87 19.65 4.00
N HIS A 156 8.57 18.37 4.29
CA HIS A 156 8.91 17.75 5.58
C HIS A 156 9.89 16.60 5.49
N ILE A 157 10.60 16.48 4.39
CA ILE A 157 11.67 15.50 4.19
C ILE A 157 13.01 16.20 4.00
N ASP A 158 14.10 15.51 4.27
CA ASP A 158 15.46 16.04 4.09
C ASP A 158 16.00 15.73 2.69
N GLY A 159 15.41 14.76 2.00
CA GLY A 159 15.74 14.45 0.61
C GLY A 159 14.74 13.56 -0.10
N LEU A 160 14.66 13.78 -1.41
CA LEU A 160 13.95 12.92 -2.33
C LEU A 160 14.97 12.16 -3.17
N ARG A 161 14.93 10.83 -3.12
CA ARG A 161 15.78 9.97 -3.93
C ARG A 161 14.93 9.01 -4.72
N THR A 162 15.33 8.72 -5.94
CA THR A 162 14.69 7.71 -6.77
C THR A 162 15.77 6.72 -7.20
N TYR A 163 15.85 5.62 -6.47
CA TYR A 163 16.82 4.56 -6.78
C TYR A 163 16.36 3.65 -7.92
N TYR A 164 15.06 3.56 -8.11
CA TYR A 164 14.46 2.74 -9.14
C TYR A 164 13.28 3.47 -9.79
N LYS A 165 13.32 3.63 -11.11
CA LYS A 165 12.15 4.13 -11.86
C LYS A 165 11.37 2.92 -12.37
N VAL A 166 10.14 2.80 -11.95
CA VAL A 166 9.22 1.83 -12.54
C VAL A 166 8.78 2.41 -13.88
N ASN A 167 9.21 1.79 -14.99
CA ASN A 167 8.71 2.16 -16.31
C ASN A 167 7.29 1.61 -16.46
N ILE A 168 6.31 2.47 -16.34
CA ILE A 168 4.92 2.14 -16.61
C ILE A 168 4.75 2.27 -18.13
N ASN A 169 4.90 1.17 -18.87
CA ASN A 169 4.46 1.12 -20.25
C ASN A 169 2.93 1.01 -20.26
N SER A 170 2.29 2.00 -20.90
CA SER A 170 0.85 2.24 -20.87
C SER A 170 -0.02 1.27 -21.69
N ASP A 171 0.52 0.14 -22.17
CA ASP A 171 -0.15 -0.71 -23.14
C ASP A 171 -0.50 -2.14 -22.66
N SER A 172 -0.48 -2.41 -21.37
CA SER A 172 -0.91 -3.70 -20.84
C SER A 172 -1.99 -3.53 -19.79
N ASP A 173 -2.91 -4.48 -19.73
CA ASP A 173 -4.03 -4.61 -18.77
C ASP A 173 -3.62 -4.58 -17.27
N ASP A 174 -2.43 -4.07 -16.98
CA ASP A 174 -1.79 -4.00 -15.68
C ASP A 174 -2.24 -2.79 -14.83
N GLU A 175 -3.16 -1.94 -15.32
CA GLU A 175 -3.70 -0.82 -14.53
C GLU A 175 -4.31 -1.29 -13.18
N ILE A 176 -4.82 -2.53 -13.15
CA ILE A 176 -5.33 -3.16 -11.93
C ILE A 176 -4.19 -3.54 -10.96
N SER A 177 -3.00 -3.82 -11.48
CA SER A 177 -1.85 -4.21 -10.66
C SER A 177 -1.24 -3.02 -9.92
N TRP A 178 -1.31 -1.81 -10.47
CA TRP A 178 -0.70 -0.60 -9.93
C TRP A 178 -1.50 0.06 -8.82
N GLN A 179 -2.83 0.03 -8.88
CA GLN A 179 -3.66 0.43 -7.73
C GLN A 179 -3.40 -0.47 -6.50
N LYS A 180 -2.96 -1.72 -6.73
CA LYS A 180 -2.52 -2.63 -5.67
C LYS A 180 -1.08 -2.35 -5.23
N ALA A 181 -0.18 -1.93 -6.15
CA ALA A 181 1.22 -1.61 -5.82
C ALA A 181 1.37 -0.34 -4.98
N ASN A 182 0.44 0.62 -5.06
CA ASN A 182 0.43 1.81 -4.22
C ASN A 182 0.24 1.54 -2.72
N ASN A 183 -0.04 0.29 -2.35
CA ASN A 183 -0.19 -0.11 -0.95
C ASN A 183 1.08 -0.73 -0.36
N PHE A 184 2.18 -0.82 -1.11
CA PHE A 184 3.44 -1.33 -0.58
C PHE A 184 4.27 -0.20 0.01
N ILE A 185 4.56 -0.29 1.28
CA ILE A 185 5.40 0.67 1.98
C ILE A 185 6.62 -0.05 2.53
N TYR A 186 7.78 0.48 2.20
CA TYR A 186 9.05 -0.02 2.69
C TYR A 186 9.72 1.04 3.54
N LEU A 187 10.21 0.64 4.67
CA LEU A 187 11.08 1.46 5.49
C LEU A 187 12.47 0.82 5.49
N VAL A 188 13.41 1.50 4.89
CA VAL A 188 14.82 1.09 4.90
C VAL A 188 15.56 1.95 5.89
N LEU A 189 16.23 1.32 6.83
CA LEU A 189 16.99 1.99 7.88
C LEU A 189 18.48 1.82 7.62
N SER A 190 19.24 2.90 7.74
CA SER A 190 20.70 2.87 7.65
C SER A 190 21.34 3.41 8.91
N GLU A 191 22.46 2.81 9.31
CA GLU A 191 23.39 3.37 10.28
C GLU A 191 24.44 4.17 9.49
N LEU A 192 24.85 5.32 10.01
CA LEU A 192 26.06 5.98 9.57
C LEU A 192 27.26 5.15 10.06
N ILE A 193 28.15 4.80 9.14
CA ILE A 193 29.49 4.25 9.44
C ILE A 193 30.43 5.43 9.66
#